data_55a07dd2e94928b54e45b79e36248a49
#
_entry.id   55a07dd2e94928b54e45b79e36248a49
#
_cell.length_a   1.000
_cell.length_b   1.000
_cell.length_c   1.000
_cell.angle_alpha   90.00
_cell.angle_beta   90.00
_cell.angle_gamma   90.00
#
_symmetry.space_group_name_H-M   'P 1'
#
loop_
_entity.id
_entity.type
_entity.pdbx_description
1 polymer ?
#
loop_
_entity_poly.entity_id
_entity_poly.type
_entity_poly.pdbx_seq_one_letter_code
_entity_poly.pdbx_strand_id
1 'polypeptide(L)'
;EIGVRLVGSEMCIRDSKKNEPTEEQTAEHISKRNKIISDLQAGRLEDEMIEIEVAETATGNDTMLAMGIDLNLNEMFGGVLPKKTKARKVTVRDARRILSNEESEKLVDMDAVVRDAIDKAEQDGIVFIDEIDKIAAKGAGSGPDVSREGVQRDILPIVEGSVVSTKYGPVRTNYMLFIAAGAFHVSKINDLIPELQGRFPIVVKLNALTTDDYERILTAPQNAITKQYAALLETDNIRIEFKQEALRAVAEAAFHANETGENIGARRLHTIIENLLEDISFNATG
;
A
#
# COMPACT_ATOMS: atom_id res chain seq x y z
N GLU A 1 -2.62 -15.85 -26.86
CA GLU A 1 -4.05 -15.77 -26.44
C GLU A 1 -4.62 -14.37 -26.51
N ILE A 2 -3.90 -13.34 -26.05
CA ILE A 2 -4.35 -11.94 -26.07
C ILE A 2 -4.63 -11.48 -27.53
N GLY A 3 -3.75 -11.80 -28.48
CA GLY A 3 -3.95 -11.48 -29.89
C GLY A 3 -5.19 -12.17 -30.50
N VAL A 4 -5.50 -13.38 -30.06
CA VAL A 4 -6.68 -14.14 -30.54
C VAL A 4 -7.98 -13.54 -30.01
N ARG A 5 -7.98 -13.04 -28.76
CA ARG A 5 -9.16 -12.44 -28.13
C ARG A 5 -9.49 -11.06 -28.70
N LEU A 6 -8.46 -10.25 -29.02
CA LEU A 6 -8.63 -8.98 -29.70
C LEU A 6 -9.17 -9.12 -31.14
N VAL A 7 -8.73 -10.15 -31.86
CA VAL A 7 -9.23 -10.46 -33.21
C VAL A 7 -10.61 -11.12 -33.18
N GLY A 8 -10.93 -11.87 -32.11
CA GLY A 8 -12.24 -12.53 -31.95
C GLY A 8 -13.39 -11.58 -31.67
N SER A 9 -13.15 -10.44 -31.00
CA SER A 9 -14.20 -9.48 -30.63
C SER A 9 -14.83 -8.75 -31.83
N GLU A 10 -14.07 -8.47 -32.88
CA GLU A 10 -14.60 -7.85 -34.12
C GLU A 10 -15.38 -8.85 -35.01
N MET A 11 -15.06 -10.14 -34.91
CA MET A 11 -15.74 -11.18 -35.73
C MET A 11 -17.04 -11.71 -35.10
N CYS A 12 -17.21 -11.64 -33.77
CA CYS A 12 -18.43 -12.15 -33.12
C CYS A 12 -19.70 -11.31 -33.31
N ILE A 13 -19.58 -10.05 -33.75
CA ILE A 13 -20.76 -9.14 -33.87
C ILE A 13 -21.48 -9.30 -35.22
N ARG A 14 -20.93 -10.01 -36.22
CA ARG A 14 -21.51 -10.11 -37.56
C ARG A 14 -22.15 -11.41 -37.95
N ASP A 15 -21.95 -12.52 -37.24
CA ASP A 15 -22.47 -13.82 -37.67
C ASP A 15 -23.56 -14.39 -36.73
N SER A 16 -24.69 -13.69 -36.68
CA SER A 16 -25.95 -14.28 -36.25
C SER A 16 -26.90 -14.51 -37.45
N LYS A 17 -26.42 -15.10 -38.52
CA LYS A 17 -27.30 -15.74 -39.55
C LYS A 17 -26.57 -16.87 -40.22
N LYS A 18 -27.18 -18.07 -40.09
CA LYS A 18 -26.83 -19.34 -40.74
C LYS A 18 -26.52 -19.19 -42.24
N ASN A 19 -25.27 -19.39 -42.59
CA ASN A 19 -24.84 -20.01 -43.85
C ASN A 19 -23.41 -20.49 -43.65
N GLU A 20 -23.13 -21.74 -43.94
CA GLU A 20 -21.77 -22.30 -43.93
C GLU A 20 -20.90 -21.49 -44.91
N PRO A 21 -19.74 -20.92 -44.47
CA PRO A 21 -18.90 -20.13 -45.37
C PRO A 21 -18.27 -20.99 -46.43
N THR A 22 -18.31 -20.52 -47.69
CA THR A 22 -17.60 -21.14 -48.80
C THR A 22 -16.08 -21.12 -48.56
N GLU A 23 -15.35 -22.12 -49.14
CA GLU A 23 -13.89 -22.24 -48.95
C GLU A 23 -13.12 -20.96 -49.30
N GLU A 24 -13.57 -20.19 -50.30
CA GLU A 24 -13.00 -18.89 -50.68
C GLU A 24 -13.21 -17.81 -49.59
N GLN A 25 -14.39 -17.78 -48.98
CA GLN A 25 -14.66 -16.85 -47.85
C GLN A 25 -13.79 -17.17 -46.63
N THR A 26 -13.54 -18.45 -46.39
CA THR A 26 -12.66 -18.92 -45.31
C THR A 26 -11.21 -18.49 -45.54
N ALA A 27 -10.70 -18.59 -46.78
CA ALA A 27 -9.35 -18.18 -47.16
C ALA A 27 -9.14 -16.65 -47.03
N GLU A 28 -10.15 -15.87 -47.43
CA GLU A 28 -10.13 -14.39 -47.29
C GLU A 28 -10.16 -13.96 -45.82
N HIS A 29 -10.96 -14.60 -45.00
CA HIS A 29 -11.01 -14.37 -43.55
C HIS A 29 -9.67 -14.68 -42.86
N ILE A 30 -9.05 -15.81 -43.23
CA ILE A 30 -7.72 -16.20 -42.69
C ILE A 30 -6.65 -15.16 -43.09
N SER A 31 -6.68 -14.69 -44.34
CA SER A 31 -5.73 -13.66 -44.81
C SER A 31 -5.90 -12.35 -44.10
N LYS A 32 -7.13 -11.85 -43.90
CA LYS A 32 -7.44 -10.62 -43.15
C LYS A 32 -7.01 -10.77 -41.69
N ARG A 33 -7.30 -11.90 -41.05
CA ARG A 33 -6.87 -12.19 -39.68
C ARG A 33 -5.35 -12.16 -39.53
N ASN A 34 -4.62 -12.80 -40.41
CA ASN A 34 -3.15 -12.83 -40.38
C ASN A 34 -2.56 -11.43 -40.56
N LYS A 35 -3.16 -10.59 -41.41
CA LYS A 35 -2.77 -9.19 -41.57
C LYS A 35 -2.98 -8.39 -40.30
N ILE A 36 -4.15 -8.49 -39.65
CA ILE A 36 -4.44 -7.81 -38.37
C ILE A 36 -3.46 -8.28 -37.29
N ILE A 37 -3.16 -9.58 -37.20
CA ILE A 37 -2.18 -10.10 -36.24
C ILE A 37 -0.78 -9.49 -36.49
N SER A 38 -0.36 -9.42 -37.74
CA SER A 38 0.92 -8.79 -38.11
C SER A 38 0.96 -7.30 -37.76
N ASP A 39 -0.14 -6.57 -37.99
CA ASP A 39 -0.27 -5.14 -37.69
C ASP A 39 -0.30 -4.88 -36.18
N LEU A 40 -0.97 -5.76 -35.40
CA LEU A 40 -0.95 -5.75 -33.92
C LEU A 40 0.45 -6.02 -33.37
N GLN A 41 1.18 -7.00 -33.93
CA GLN A 41 2.54 -7.31 -33.50
C GLN A 41 3.53 -6.19 -33.84
N ALA A 42 3.30 -5.51 -34.97
CA ALA A 42 4.10 -4.36 -35.39
C ALA A 42 3.73 -3.03 -34.68
N GLY A 43 2.72 -3.03 -33.81
CA GLY A 43 2.27 -1.83 -33.09
C GLY A 43 1.58 -0.78 -33.96
N ARG A 44 1.13 -1.13 -35.17
CA ARG A 44 0.51 -0.17 -36.11
C ARG A 44 -0.94 0.19 -35.74
N LEU A 45 -1.59 -0.59 -34.86
CA LEU A 45 -3.00 -0.44 -34.50
C LEU A 45 -3.18 0.10 -33.05
N GLU A 46 -2.12 0.55 -32.39
CA GLU A 46 -2.14 0.89 -30.96
C GLU A 46 -3.14 2.01 -30.59
N ASP A 47 -3.40 2.94 -31.51
CA ASP A 47 -4.28 4.09 -31.29
C ASP A 47 -5.71 3.85 -31.84
N GLU A 48 -5.97 2.70 -32.46
CA GLU A 48 -7.32 2.35 -32.92
C GLU A 48 -8.27 2.03 -31.76
N MET A 49 -9.53 2.44 -31.92
CA MET A 49 -10.58 2.20 -30.93
C MET A 49 -11.26 0.88 -31.18
N ILE A 50 -11.24 0.01 -30.20
CA ILE A 50 -11.92 -1.28 -30.21
C ILE A 50 -12.88 -1.42 -29.03
N GLU A 51 -13.86 -2.28 -29.16
CA GLU A 51 -14.78 -2.65 -28.08
C GLU A 51 -14.34 -3.98 -27.47
N ILE A 52 -14.08 -3.99 -26.16
CA ILE A 52 -13.71 -5.18 -25.42
C ILE A 52 -14.76 -5.45 -24.32
N GLU A 53 -15.01 -6.71 -24.04
CA GLU A 53 -15.76 -7.14 -22.87
C GLU A 53 -14.82 -7.29 -21.69
N VAL A 54 -15.04 -6.48 -20.65
CA VAL A 54 -14.24 -6.50 -19.42
C VAL A 54 -15.14 -6.99 -18.28
N ALA A 55 -14.62 -7.85 -17.42
CA ALA A 55 -15.30 -8.24 -16.20
C ALA A 55 -15.56 -6.98 -15.35
N GLU A 56 -16.80 -6.76 -14.94
CA GLU A 56 -17.16 -5.67 -14.05
C GLU A 56 -16.50 -5.96 -12.69
N THR A 57 -15.36 -5.32 -12.41
CA THR A 57 -14.85 -5.25 -11.03
C THR A 57 -15.91 -4.50 -10.23
N ALA A 58 -16.40 -5.12 -9.17
CA ALA A 58 -17.46 -4.61 -8.30
C ALA A 58 -17.03 -3.32 -7.56
N THR A 59 -16.72 -2.26 -8.30
CA THR A 59 -16.51 -0.88 -7.80
C THR A 59 -17.86 -0.14 -7.62
N GLY A 60 -18.97 -0.84 -7.77
CA GLY A 60 -20.31 -0.27 -7.78
C GLY A 60 -21.05 -0.22 -6.45
N ASN A 61 -20.43 -0.51 -5.33
CA ASN A 61 -21.07 -0.54 -4.01
C ASN A 61 -20.69 0.61 -3.09
N ASP A 62 -20.18 1.73 -3.60
CA ASP A 62 -19.83 2.90 -2.77
C ASP A 62 -21.02 3.43 -1.95
N THR A 63 -22.26 3.26 -2.43
CA THR A 63 -23.46 3.66 -1.70
C THR A 63 -23.87 2.66 -0.60
N MET A 64 -23.54 1.37 -0.74
CA MET A 64 -23.84 0.37 0.29
C MET A 64 -22.72 0.27 1.33
N LEU A 65 -21.44 0.48 0.93
CA LEU A 65 -20.32 0.61 1.86
C LEU A 65 -20.51 1.78 2.84
N ALA A 66 -21.12 2.88 2.37
CA ALA A 66 -21.47 4.03 3.20
C ALA A 66 -22.56 3.72 4.25
N MET A 67 -23.30 2.63 4.09
CA MET A 67 -24.30 2.13 5.06
C MET A 67 -23.75 1.05 6.01
N GLY A 68 -22.45 0.71 5.94
CA GLY A 68 -21.82 -0.26 6.85
C GLY A 68 -22.25 -1.71 6.63
N ILE A 69 -22.84 -2.04 5.49
CA ILE A 69 -23.29 -3.40 5.15
C ILE A 69 -22.30 -3.96 4.13
N ASP A 70 -21.23 -4.57 4.61
CA ASP A 70 -20.27 -5.31 3.79
C ASP A 70 -20.82 -6.73 3.50
N LEU A 71 -21.89 -6.79 2.71
CA LEU A 71 -22.42 -8.06 2.21
C LEU A 71 -21.72 -8.38 0.89
N ASN A 72 -20.66 -9.16 0.96
CA ASN A 72 -20.00 -9.77 -0.20
C ASN A 72 -20.95 -10.85 -0.78
N LEU A 73 -21.98 -10.40 -1.52
CA LEU A 73 -22.99 -11.26 -2.14
C LEU A 73 -22.37 -12.33 -3.06
N ASN A 74 -21.19 -12.09 -3.60
CA ASN A 74 -20.45 -13.06 -4.41
C ASN A 74 -19.91 -14.24 -3.58
N GLU A 75 -19.54 -14.03 -2.33
CA GLU A 75 -19.10 -15.10 -1.41
C GLU A 75 -20.30 -15.89 -0.87
N MET A 76 -21.44 -15.22 -0.66
CA MET A 76 -22.65 -15.87 -0.14
C MET A 76 -23.34 -16.79 -1.15
N PHE A 77 -23.19 -16.53 -2.46
CA PHE A 77 -23.79 -17.34 -3.53
C PHE A 77 -22.80 -18.24 -4.26
N GLY A 78 -21.62 -18.51 -3.68
CA GLY A 78 -20.74 -19.61 -4.11
C GLY A 78 -20.29 -19.57 -5.57
N GLY A 79 -20.05 -18.39 -6.16
CA GLY A 79 -19.48 -18.31 -7.52
C GLY A 79 -20.39 -18.75 -8.66
N VAL A 80 -21.68 -19.00 -8.44
CA VAL A 80 -22.64 -19.47 -9.45
C VAL A 80 -23.20 -18.33 -10.32
N LEU A 81 -23.02 -17.07 -9.91
CA LEU A 81 -23.48 -15.95 -10.74
C LEU A 81 -22.47 -15.68 -11.87
N PRO A 82 -22.91 -15.67 -13.14
CA PRO A 82 -22.04 -15.32 -14.26
C PRO A 82 -21.49 -13.90 -14.03
N LYS A 83 -20.16 -13.75 -14.10
CA LYS A 83 -19.51 -12.44 -14.01
C LYS A 83 -20.17 -11.52 -15.05
N LYS A 84 -20.78 -10.44 -14.60
CA LYS A 84 -21.32 -9.42 -15.50
C LYS A 84 -20.15 -8.82 -16.28
N THR A 85 -20.17 -8.98 -17.59
CA THR A 85 -19.24 -8.32 -18.51
C THR A 85 -19.86 -7.02 -18.99
N LYS A 86 -19.06 -5.98 -19.09
CA LYS A 86 -19.46 -4.68 -19.65
C LYS A 86 -18.61 -4.39 -20.87
N ALA A 87 -19.28 -4.10 -21.98
CA ALA A 87 -18.61 -3.64 -23.18
C ALA A 87 -18.04 -2.24 -22.97
N ARG A 88 -16.72 -2.07 -23.23
CA ARG A 88 -16.01 -0.80 -23.08
C ARG A 88 -15.21 -0.50 -24.34
N LYS A 89 -15.37 0.71 -24.89
CA LYS A 89 -14.55 1.21 -26.00
C LYS A 89 -13.25 1.78 -25.46
N VAL A 90 -12.13 1.24 -25.93
CA VAL A 90 -10.78 1.62 -25.51
C VAL A 90 -9.83 1.53 -26.69
N THR A 91 -8.66 2.16 -26.60
CA THR A 91 -7.60 1.98 -27.60
C THR A 91 -7.02 0.56 -27.52
N VAL A 92 -6.44 0.06 -28.62
CA VAL A 92 -5.74 -1.24 -28.64
C VAL A 92 -4.66 -1.31 -27.58
N ARG A 93 -3.93 -0.21 -27.35
CA ARG A 93 -2.92 -0.08 -26.30
C ARG A 93 -3.52 -0.35 -24.89
N ASP A 94 -4.62 0.32 -24.58
CA ASP A 94 -5.29 0.14 -23.29
C ASP A 94 -5.92 -1.25 -23.17
N ALA A 95 -6.54 -1.74 -24.25
CA ALA A 95 -7.08 -3.08 -24.32
C ALA A 95 -6.03 -4.15 -24.02
N ARG A 96 -4.83 -4.02 -24.60
CA ARG A 96 -3.70 -4.92 -24.37
C ARG A 96 -3.33 -4.96 -22.87
N ARG A 97 -3.25 -3.80 -22.22
CA ARG A 97 -2.95 -3.70 -20.79
C ARG A 97 -4.05 -4.35 -19.94
N ILE A 98 -5.31 -4.04 -20.22
CA ILE A 98 -6.48 -4.59 -19.49
C ILE A 98 -6.53 -6.11 -19.62
N LEU A 99 -6.46 -6.63 -20.84
CA LEU A 99 -6.52 -8.07 -21.10
C LEU A 99 -5.29 -8.81 -20.54
N SER A 100 -4.10 -8.19 -20.58
CA SER A 100 -2.90 -8.75 -19.98
C SER A 100 -3.05 -8.92 -18.47
N ASN A 101 -3.59 -7.92 -17.79
CA ASN A 101 -3.85 -7.99 -16.35
C ASN A 101 -4.89 -9.08 -16.04
N GLU A 102 -5.99 -9.13 -16.81
CA GLU A 102 -7.04 -10.12 -16.63
C GLU A 102 -6.54 -11.56 -16.82
N GLU A 103 -5.68 -11.80 -17.82
CA GLU A 103 -5.07 -13.11 -18.04
C GLU A 103 -4.00 -13.43 -16.97
N SER A 104 -3.25 -12.43 -16.52
CA SER A 104 -2.29 -12.60 -15.41
C SER A 104 -2.99 -13.01 -14.12
N GLU A 105 -4.13 -12.38 -13.80
CA GLU A 105 -4.93 -12.74 -12.63
C GLU A 105 -5.45 -14.19 -12.70
N LYS A 106 -5.80 -14.69 -13.89
CA LYS A 106 -6.23 -16.08 -14.08
C LYS A 106 -5.12 -17.11 -13.91
N LEU A 107 -3.86 -16.70 -14.14
CA LEU A 107 -2.68 -17.56 -13.99
C LEU A 107 -2.22 -17.67 -12.53
N VAL A 108 -2.65 -16.76 -11.66
CA VAL A 108 -2.31 -16.78 -10.24
C VAL A 108 -3.30 -17.66 -9.48
N ASP A 109 -2.79 -18.71 -8.83
CA ASP A 109 -3.56 -19.48 -7.84
C ASP A 109 -3.69 -18.67 -6.56
N MET A 110 -4.78 -17.90 -6.43
CA MET A 110 -5.03 -17.05 -5.27
C MET A 110 -5.14 -17.84 -3.97
N ASP A 111 -5.63 -19.08 -4.00
CA ASP A 111 -5.72 -19.94 -2.83
C ASP A 111 -4.32 -20.36 -2.35
N ALA A 112 -3.42 -20.65 -3.27
CA ALA A 112 -2.02 -20.91 -2.93
C ALA A 112 -1.32 -19.66 -2.37
N VAL A 113 -1.56 -18.48 -2.95
CA VAL A 113 -1.02 -17.21 -2.44
C VAL A 113 -1.51 -16.91 -1.04
N VAL A 114 -2.80 -17.09 -0.78
CA VAL A 114 -3.39 -16.86 0.56
C VAL A 114 -2.80 -17.83 1.60
N ARG A 115 -2.71 -19.12 1.26
CA ARG A 115 -2.08 -20.11 2.15
C ARG A 115 -0.63 -19.74 2.48
N ASP A 116 0.19 -19.44 1.48
CA ASP A 116 1.59 -19.05 1.67
C ASP A 116 1.73 -17.74 2.49
N ALA A 117 0.84 -16.77 2.26
CA ALA A 117 0.82 -15.54 3.01
C ALA A 117 0.45 -15.77 4.50
N ILE A 118 -0.53 -16.63 4.78
CA ILE A 118 -0.89 -16.99 6.16
C ILE A 118 0.27 -17.72 6.83
N ASP A 119 0.86 -18.72 6.18
CA ASP A 119 1.99 -19.46 6.74
C ASP A 119 3.19 -18.53 7.04
N LYS A 120 3.53 -17.63 6.14
CA LYS A 120 4.58 -16.62 6.37
C LYS A 120 4.24 -15.65 7.50
N ALA A 121 2.99 -15.19 7.56
CA ALA A 121 2.55 -14.32 8.65
C ALA A 121 2.63 -15.02 10.00
N GLU A 122 2.25 -16.30 10.08
CA GLU A 122 2.29 -17.09 11.31
C GLU A 122 3.73 -17.43 11.75
N GLN A 123 4.65 -17.74 10.82
CA GLN A 123 5.98 -18.23 11.12
C GLN A 123 7.04 -17.11 11.19
N ASP A 124 6.93 -16.11 10.33
CA ASP A 124 7.95 -15.06 10.14
C ASP A 124 7.38 -13.66 10.43
N GLY A 125 6.14 -13.55 10.92
CA GLY A 125 5.47 -12.29 11.14
C GLY A 125 6.13 -11.46 12.24
N ILE A 126 6.27 -10.15 11.99
CA ILE A 126 6.72 -9.16 12.97
C ILE A 126 5.63 -8.11 13.15
N VAL A 127 5.21 -7.90 14.39
CA VAL A 127 4.18 -6.92 14.76
C VAL A 127 4.80 -5.82 15.58
N PHE A 128 4.68 -4.57 15.11
CA PHE A 128 5.10 -3.39 15.86
C PHE A 128 3.89 -2.78 16.56
N ILE A 129 4.01 -2.55 17.86
CA ILE A 129 3.03 -1.83 18.68
C ILE A 129 3.67 -0.50 19.07
N ASP A 130 3.24 0.58 18.42
CA ASP A 130 3.76 1.91 18.72
C ASP A 130 2.96 2.57 19.86
N GLU A 131 3.59 3.54 20.52
CA GLU A 131 3.00 4.34 21.61
C GLU A 131 2.38 3.50 22.76
N ILE A 132 2.99 2.37 23.13
CA ILE A 132 2.49 1.51 24.21
C ILE A 132 2.45 2.23 25.58
N ASP A 133 3.23 3.30 25.74
CA ASP A 133 3.21 4.15 26.93
C ASP A 133 1.88 4.91 27.12
N LYS A 134 1.08 5.10 26.08
CA LYS A 134 -0.23 5.74 26.15
C LYS A 134 -1.26 4.87 26.92
N ILE A 135 -1.11 3.56 26.84
CA ILE A 135 -1.96 2.63 27.58
C ILE A 135 -1.39 2.27 28.97
N ALA A 136 -0.10 2.58 29.21
CA ALA A 136 0.55 2.35 30.51
C ALA A 136 0.19 3.42 31.55
N ALA A 137 -0.21 4.63 31.15
CA ALA A 137 -0.47 5.73 32.08
C ALA A 137 -1.64 5.44 33.01
N LYS A 138 -1.41 5.51 34.32
CA LYS A 138 -2.47 5.44 35.35
C LYS A 138 -3.34 6.69 35.24
N GLY A 139 -4.56 6.52 34.74
CA GLY A 139 -5.49 7.65 34.53
C GLY A 139 -6.01 8.18 35.85
N ALA A 140 -5.74 9.44 36.13
CA ALA A 140 -6.43 10.24 37.14
C ALA A 140 -7.65 10.97 36.49
N GLY A 141 -8.47 10.27 35.74
CA GLY A 141 -9.62 10.85 35.02
C GLY A 141 -10.92 10.16 35.37
N SER A 142 -11.81 10.89 36.04
CA SER A 142 -13.19 10.48 36.37
C SER A 142 -14.11 10.72 35.14
N GLY A 143 -13.97 9.90 34.08
CA GLY A 143 -14.82 9.96 32.90
C GLY A 143 -15.14 8.56 32.37
N PRO A 144 -16.13 8.37 31.47
CA PRO A 144 -16.45 7.08 30.85
C PRO A 144 -15.40 6.69 29.78
N ASP A 145 -14.13 6.84 30.10
CA ASP A 145 -13.03 6.43 29.26
C ASP A 145 -12.87 4.92 29.28
N VAL A 146 -12.70 4.34 28.09
CA VAL A 146 -12.24 2.95 27.94
C VAL A 146 -11.04 2.78 28.85
N SER A 147 -11.16 1.87 29.83
CA SER A 147 -10.09 1.65 30.80
C SER A 147 -8.81 1.28 30.05
N ARG A 148 -7.74 2.08 30.20
CA ARG A 148 -6.43 1.80 29.58
C ARG A 148 -5.93 0.40 29.93
N GLU A 149 -6.25 -0.06 31.12
CA GLU A 149 -6.00 -1.44 31.56
C GLU A 149 -6.84 -2.45 30.74
N GLY A 150 -8.07 -2.10 30.35
CA GLY A 150 -8.89 -2.90 29.45
C GLY A 150 -8.21 -3.12 28.11
N VAL A 151 -7.65 -2.07 27.50
CA VAL A 151 -6.92 -2.18 26.23
C VAL A 151 -5.68 -3.08 26.38
N GLN A 152 -4.95 -2.98 27.50
CA GLN A 152 -3.82 -3.89 27.76
C GLN A 152 -4.28 -5.36 27.85
N ARG A 153 -5.42 -5.62 28.48
CA ARG A 153 -6.02 -6.96 28.58
C ARG A 153 -6.54 -7.48 27.23
N ASP A 154 -6.98 -6.59 26.33
CA ASP A 154 -7.44 -6.96 24.98
C ASP A 154 -6.25 -7.32 24.07
N ILE A 155 -5.09 -6.68 24.25
CA ILE A 155 -3.87 -7.00 23.51
C ILE A 155 -3.22 -8.29 24.01
N LEU A 156 -3.35 -8.61 25.29
CA LEU A 156 -2.66 -9.72 25.94
C LEU A 156 -2.87 -11.08 25.24
N PRO A 157 -4.10 -11.50 24.86
CA PRO A 157 -4.30 -12.76 24.15
C PRO A 157 -3.57 -12.82 22.82
N ILE A 158 -3.45 -11.69 22.12
CA ILE A 158 -2.76 -11.61 20.83
C ILE A 158 -1.26 -11.83 21.01
N VAL A 159 -0.67 -11.22 22.03
CA VAL A 159 0.77 -11.37 22.36
C VAL A 159 1.07 -12.73 22.99
N GLU A 160 0.13 -13.34 23.70
CA GLU A 160 0.25 -14.67 24.28
C GLU A 160 0.13 -15.81 23.26
N GLY A 161 -0.47 -15.54 22.12
CA GLY A 161 -0.76 -16.50 21.09
C GLY A 161 -2.25 -16.85 21.04
N SER A 162 -2.92 -16.37 20.04
CA SER A 162 -4.34 -16.63 19.79
C SER A 162 -4.59 -16.82 18.29
N VAL A 163 -5.82 -17.21 17.96
CA VAL A 163 -6.27 -17.27 16.57
C VAL A 163 -7.10 -16.03 16.28
N VAL A 164 -6.63 -15.23 15.34
CA VAL A 164 -7.29 -14.01 14.88
C VAL A 164 -7.99 -14.29 13.56
N SER A 165 -9.29 -14.02 13.46
CA SER A 165 -10.04 -14.14 12.23
C SER A 165 -9.74 -12.96 11.31
N THR A 166 -9.32 -13.25 10.08
CA THR A 166 -9.09 -12.24 9.03
C THR A 166 -9.99 -12.53 7.82
N LYS A 167 -10.06 -11.58 6.90
CA LYS A 167 -10.77 -11.79 5.61
C LYS A 167 -10.17 -12.91 4.75
N TYR A 168 -8.95 -13.34 5.05
CA TYR A 168 -8.27 -14.42 4.33
C TYR A 168 -8.28 -15.75 5.09
N GLY A 169 -8.88 -15.79 6.27
CA GLY A 169 -8.94 -16.97 7.13
C GLY A 169 -8.33 -16.71 8.51
N PRO A 170 -8.32 -17.73 9.38
CA PRO A 170 -7.75 -17.64 10.71
C PRO A 170 -6.22 -17.58 10.65
N VAL A 171 -5.63 -16.71 11.47
CA VAL A 171 -4.17 -16.53 11.60
C VAL A 171 -3.78 -16.73 13.06
N ARG A 172 -2.76 -17.53 13.32
CA ARG A 172 -2.23 -17.79 14.67
C ARG A 172 -1.07 -16.85 14.97
N THR A 173 -1.06 -16.28 16.17
CA THR A 173 -0.02 -15.32 16.57
C THR A 173 1.10 -15.92 17.40
N ASN A 174 1.09 -17.22 17.64
CA ASN A 174 2.00 -17.93 18.57
C ASN A 174 3.50 -17.76 18.28
N TYR A 175 3.86 -17.65 16.99
CA TYR A 175 5.26 -17.56 16.56
C TYR A 175 5.63 -16.19 16.00
N MET A 176 4.73 -15.21 16.07
CA MET A 176 5.01 -13.85 15.66
C MET A 176 5.92 -13.14 16.66
N LEU A 177 6.83 -12.33 16.16
CA LEU A 177 7.65 -11.44 16.99
C LEU A 177 6.89 -10.13 17.26
N PHE A 178 6.70 -9.80 18.53
CA PHE A 178 6.10 -8.54 18.95
C PHE A 178 7.17 -7.58 19.43
N ILE A 179 7.17 -6.37 18.88
CA ILE A 179 8.08 -5.29 19.27
C ILE A 179 7.22 -4.10 19.68
N ALA A 180 7.27 -3.74 20.97
CA ALA A 180 6.56 -2.59 21.48
C ALA A 180 7.49 -1.40 21.63
N ALA A 181 7.06 -0.21 21.23
CA ALA A 181 7.79 1.05 21.36
C ALA A 181 6.96 2.06 22.15
N GLY A 182 7.64 2.89 22.93
CA GLY A 182 7.00 3.97 23.69
C GLY A 182 8.03 4.93 24.25
N ALA A 183 7.65 6.18 24.40
CA ALA A 183 8.52 7.23 24.92
C ALA A 183 8.68 7.22 26.45
N PHE A 184 7.65 6.75 27.16
CA PHE A 184 7.61 6.62 28.63
C PHE A 184 8.02 7.90 29.40
N HIS A 185 7.66 9.08 28.86
CA HIS A 185 7.98 10.37 29.51
C HIS A 185 7.16 10.59 30.78
N VAL A 186 5.88 10.18 30.78
CA VAL A 186 4.93 10.38 31.88
C VAL A 186 4.69 9.09 32.64
N SER A 187 4.70 7.95 31.94
CA SER A 187 4.52 6.60 32.50
C SER A 187 5.86 5.85 32.52
N LYS A 188 5.88 4.73 33.22
CA LYS A 188 7.01 3.80 33.28
C LYS A 188 6.59 2.44 32.73
N ILE A 189 7.56 1.65 32.31
CA ILE A 189 7.30 0.26 31.87
C ILE A 189 6.59 -0.53 32.97
N ASN A 190 6.91 -0.27 34.23
CA ASN A 190 6.28 -0.92 35.38
C ASN A 190 4.82 -0.48 35.61
N ASP A 191 4.30 0.46 34.87
CA ASP A 191 2.88 0.86 34.90
C ASP A 191 2.01 0.03 33.93
N LEU A 192 2.64 -0.78 33.10
CA LEU A 192 1.94 -1.86 32.36
C LEU A 192 1.50 -2.95 33.31
N ILE A 193 0.44 -3.69 32.98
CA ILE A 193 0.02 -4.85 33.78
C ILE A 193 1.13 -5.91 33.80
N PRO A 194 1.30 -6.63 34.94
CA PRO A 194 2.40 -7.59 35.10
C PRO A 194 2.44 -8.68 34.04
N GLU A 195 1.28 -9.11 33.57
CA GLU A 195 1.15 -10.13 32.54
C GLU A 195 1.77 -9.65 31.22
N LEU A 196 1.52 -8.40 30.83
CA LEU A 196 2.06 -7.81 29.61
C LEU A 196 3.57 -7.56 29.74
N GLN A 197 4.05 -7.13 30.93
CA GLN A 197 5.48 -7.01 31.20
C GLN A 197 6.20 -8.35 31.03
N GLY A 198 5.59 -9.45 31.47
CA GLY A 198 6.14 -10.80 31.30
C GLY A 198 6.27 -11.24 29.84
N ARG A 199 5.48 -10.66 28.93
CA ARG A 199 5.52 -10.96 27.49
C ARG A 199 6.54 -10.10 26.72
N PHE A 200 6.99 -8.99 27.30
CA PHE A 200 8.07 -8.14 26.76
C PHE A 200 9.30 -8.16 27.69
N PRO A 201 9.98 -9.31 27.84
CA PRO A 201 11.06 -9.46 28.83
C PRO A 201 12.35 -8.71 28.41
N ILE A 202 12.50 -8.39 27.12
CA ILE A 202 13.68 -7.70 26.60
C ILE A 202 13.36 -6.22 26.48
N VAL A 203 14.04 -5.40 27.29
CA VAL A 203 13.89 -3.94 27.26
C VAL A 203 15.17 -3.31 26.70
N VAL A 204 15.01 -2.53 25.64
CA VAL A 204 16.10 -1.80 25.01
C VAL A 204 15.83 -0.30 25.15
N LYS A 205 16.79 0.44 25.70
CA LYS A 205 16.74 1.90 25.77
C LYS A 205 17.52 2.48 24.58
N LEU A 206 16.84 3.26 23.74
CA LEU A 206 17.49 3.98 22.65
C LEU A 206 18.21 5.20 23.21
N ASN A 207 19.41 5.48 22.72
CA ASN A 207 20.16 6.69 23.05
C ASN A 207 19.56 7.91 22.33
N ALA A 208 19.76 9.11 22.91
CA ALA A 208 19.46 10.33 22.21
C ALA A 208 20.38 10.49 20.99
N LEU A 209 19.87 11.09 19.93
CA LEU A 209 20.64 11.36 18.72
C LEU A 209 21.69 12.44 18.99
N THR A 210 22.89 12.22 18.48
CA THR A 210 23.97 13.22 18.48
C THR A 210 23.90 14.10 17.23
N THR A 211 24.65 15.19 17.20
CA THR A 211 24.75 16.06 16.01
C THR A 211 25.21 15.28 14.78
N ASP A 212 26.18 14.36 14.97
CA ASP A 212 26.67 13.51 13.86
C ASP A 212 25.60 12.54 13.36
N ASP A 213 24.73 12.04 14.25
CA ASP A 213 23.60 11.21 13.85
C ASP A 213 22.58 12.01 13.02
N TYR A 214 22.26 13.25 13.40
CA TYR A 214 21.40 14.13 12.62
C TYR A 214 21.98 14.41 11.23
N GLU A 215 23.28 14.68 11.13
CA GLU A 215 23.95 14.90 9.85
C GLU A 215 23.90 13.64 8.95
N ARG A 216 24.10 12.46 9.54
CA ARG A 216 23.94 11.19 8.82
C ARG A 216 22.52 10.94 8.35
N ILE A 217 21.51 11.27 9.16
CA ILE A 217 20.09 11.14 8.79
C ILE A 217 19.74 12.05 7.61
N LEU A 218 20.37 13.23 7.51
CA LEU A 218 20.16 14.15 6.40
C LEU A 218 20.73 13.66 5.07
N THR A 219 21.70 12.74 5.09
CA THR A 219 22.48 12.39 3.89
C THR A 219 22.44 10.91 3.51
N ALA A 220 22.55 10.00 4.48
CA ALA A 220 22.77 8.59 4.26
C ALA A 220 21.55 7.81 3.69
N PRO A 221 20.31 8.04 4.12
CA PRO A 221 19.17 7.29 3.59
C PRO A 221 18.96 7.52 2.10
N GLN A 222 18.45 6.48 1.39
CA GLN A 222 18.07 6.64 -0.02
C GLN A 222 17.05 7.76 -0.20
N ASN A 223 16.07 7.83 0.71
CA ASN A 223 15.05 8.86 0.77
C ASN A 223 15.37 9.88 1.88
N ALA A 224 16.61 10.39 1.90
CA ALA A 224 16.97 11.46 2.84
C ALA A 224 16.06 12.68 2.62
N ILE A 225 15.72 13.36 3.71
CA ILE A 225 14.82 14.53 3.68
C ILE A 225 15.32 15.62 2.71
N THR A 226 16.61 15.84 2.66
CA THR A 226 17.25 16.78 1.73
C THR A 226 16.99 16.45 0.27
N LYS A 227 17.02 15.15 -0.09
CA LYS A 227 16.73 14.67 -1.43
C LYS A 227 15.24 14.78 -1.76
N GLN A 228 14.37 14.56 -0.76
CA GLN A 228 12.91 14.70 -0.94
C GLN A 228 12.55 16.16 -1.24
N TYR A 229 13.07 17.12 -0.47
CA TYR A 229 12.81 18.54 -0.73
C TYR A 229 13.47 19.03 -2.03
N ALA A 230 14.66 18.54 -2.37
CA ALA A 230 15.27 18.85 -3.67
C ALA A 230 14.38 18.37 -4.84
N ALA A 231 13.89 17.15 -4.77
CA ALA A 231 12.99 16.60 -5.79
C ALA A 231 11.64 17.32 -5.84
N LEU A 232 11.11 17.74 -4.68
CA LEU A 232 9.86 18.50 -4.60
C LEU A 232 10.01 19.86 -5.28
N LEU A 233 11.06 20.62 -4.94
CA LEU A 233 11.31 21.94 -5.52
C LEU A 233 11.72 21.88 -7.00
N GLU A 234 12.29 20.77 -7.46
CA GLU A 234 12.57 20.56 -8.88
C GLU A 234 11.30 20.50 -9.73
N THR A 235 10.15 20.12 -9.15
CA THR A 235 8.85 20.19 -9.86
C THR A 235 8.45 21.62 -10.22
N ASP A 236 8.91 22.59 -9.41
CA ASP A 236 8.71 24.01 -9.62
C ASP A 236 9.91 24.68 -10.34
N ASN A 237 10.78 23.87 -10.97
CA ASN A 237 12.00 24.28 -11.65
C ASN A 237 13.05 24.98 -10.74
N ILE A 238 12.98 24.75 -9.43
CA ILE A 238 13.94 25.24 -8.45
C ILE A 238 14.94 24.14 -8.15
N ARG A 239 16.22 24.39 -8.45
CA ARG A 239 17.29 23.45 -8.12
C ARG A 239 18.02 23.91 -6.87
N ILE A 240 17.97 23.12 -5.80
CA ILE A 240 18.66 23.37 -4.55
C ILE A 240 19.77 22.35 -4.32
N GLU A 241 20.85 22.80 -3.70
CA GLU A 241 21.96 21.98 -3.26
C GLU A 241 22.28 22.30 -1.79
N PHE A 242 22.31 21.27 -0.96
CA PHE A 242 22.68 21.39 0.44
C PHE A 242 24.19 21.17 0.60
N LYS A 243 24.93 22.26 0.87
CA LYS A 243 26.35 22.17 1.18
C LYS A 243 26.59 21.52 2.53
N GLN A 244 27.77 20.91 2.71
CA GLN A 244 28.13 20.23 3.95
C GLN A 244 28.02 21.14 5.20
N GLU A 245 28.40 22.41 5.07
CA GLU A 245 28.29 23.39 6.14
C GLU A 245 26.83 23.66 6.55
N ALA A 246 25.92 23.72 5.57
CA ALA A 246 24.49 23.88 5.83
C ALA A 246 23.89 22.63 6.51
N LEU A 247 24.29 21.44 6.08
CA LEU A 247 23.86 20.19 6.71
C LEU A 247 24.30 20.12 8.17
N ARG A 248 25.53 20.53 8.45
CA ARG A 248 26.07 20.62 9.81
C ARG A 248 25.30 21.61 10.67
N ALA A 249 25.03 22.81 10.13
CA ALA A 249 24.28 23.84 10.84
C ALA A 249 22.83 23.39 11.16
N VAL A 250 22.16 22.71 10.22
CA VAL A 250 20.82 22.12 10.43
C VAL A 250 20.87 21.04 11.51
N ALA A 251 21.90 20.18 11.50
CA ALA A 251 22.08 19.14 12.51
C ALA A 251 22.31 19.73 13.92
N GLU A 252 23.13 20.75 14.04
CA GLU A 252 23.39 21.48 15.31
C GLU A 252 22.14 22.19 15.83
N ALA A 253 21.38 22.84 14.94
CA ALA A 253 20.11 23.48 15.28
C ALA A 253 19.08 22.44 15.77
N ALA A 254 18.99 21.26 15.13
CA ALA A 254 18.10 20.19 15.55
C ALA A 254 18.48 19.61 16.92
N PHE A 255 19.78 19.38 17.13
CA PHE A 255 20.31 18.91 18.40
C PHE A 255 19.97 19.92 19.53
N HIS A 256 20.30 21.19 19.34
CA HIS A 256 20.05 22.22 20.34
C HIS A 256 18.56 22.44 20.63
N ALA A 257 17.71 22.41 19.61
CA ALA A 257 16.27 22.54 19.77
C ALA A 257 15.65 21.35 20.53
N ASN A 258 16.22 20.16 20.40
CA ASN A 258 15.79 18.97 21.16
C ASN A 258 16.36 18.94 22.59
N GLU A 259 17.48 19.63 22.87
CA GLU A 259 17.99 19.78 24.23
C GLU A 259 17.20 20.84 25.04
N THR A 260 16.82 21.93 24.40
CA THR A 260 16.18 23.06 25.07
C THR A 260 14.66 22.97 25.12
N GLY A 261 14.05 22.22 24.22
CA GLY A 261 12.62 22.04 24.09
C GLY A 261 12.17 20.59 24.25
N GLU A 262 11.00 20.27 23.68
CA GLU A 262 10.51 18.90 23.62
C GLU A 262 11.36 18.09 22.64
N ASN A 263 11.90 16.96 23.11
CA ASN A 263 12.70 16.08 22.27
C ASN A 263 11.80 15.23 21.37
N ILE A 264 11.70 15.63 20.11
CA ILE A 264 10.95 14.89 19.06
C ILE A 264 11.87 14.11 18.12
N GLY A 265 13.14 13.96 18.50
CA GLY A 265 14.13 13.19 17.73
C GLY A 265 14.35 13.74 16.32
N ALA A 266 14.50 12.84 15.35
CA ALA A 266 14.77 13.21 13.96
C ALA A 266 13.62 13.98 13.26
N ARG A 267 12.40 13.97 13.80
CA ARG A 267 11.27 14.78 13.28
C ARG A 267 11.60 16.28 13.33
N ARG A 268 12.48 16.72 14.25
CA ARG A 268 12.95 18.11 14.32
C ARG A 268 13.60 18.59 13.03
N LEU A 269 14.27 17.69 12.29
CA LEU A 269 14.90 18.03 11.01
C LEU A 269 13.88 18.49 9.96
N HIS A 270 12.69 17.89 9.91
CA HIS A 270 11.63 18.33 9.00
C HIS A 270 11.24 19.79 9.28
N THR A 271 10.93 20.10 10.54
CA THR A 271 10.52 21.46 10.92
C THR A 271 11.60 22.51 10.59
N ILE A 272 12.88 22.16 10.81
CA ILE A 272 13.97 23.10 10.53
C ILE A 272 14.16 23.31 9.04
N ILE A 273 14.12 22.23 8.25
CA ILE A 273 14.26 22.34 6.79
C ILE A 273 13.04 23.04 6.17
N GLU A 274 11.83 22.77 6.65
CA GLU A 274 10.62 23.48 6.22
C GLU A 274 10.77 24.99 6.44
N ASN A 275 11.12 25.40 7.63
CA ASN A 275 11.34 26.82 7.94
C ASN A 275 12.47 27.43 7.09
N LEU A 276 13.54 26.67 6.83
CA LEU A 276 14.66 27.14 6.01
C LEU A 276 14.25 27.35 4.55
N LEU A 277 13.36 26.50 4.03
CA LEU A 277 12.95 26.51 2.63
C LEU A 277 11.66 27.30 2.38
N GLU A 278 10.97 27.77 3.42
CA GLU A 278 9.69 28.49 3.32
C GLU A 278 9.79 29.69 2.38
N ASP A 279 10.76 30.58 2.60
CA ASP A 279 10.97 31.77 1.80
C ASP A 279 11.34 31.43 0.34
N ILE A 280 12.15 30.38 0.16
CA ILE A 280 12.57 29.92 -1.19
C ILE A 280 11.36 29.37 -1.94
N SER A 281 10.58 28.51 -1.30
CA SER A 281 9.37 27.90 -1.87
C SER A 281 8.31 28.96 -2.22
N PHE A 282 8.11 29.94 -1.36
CA PHE A 282 7.11 31.00 -1.56
C PHE A 282 7.49 31.99 -2.64
N ASN A 283 8.76 32.41 -2.71
CA ASN A 283 9.23 33.48 -3.59
C ASN A 283 9.73 32.98 -4.95
N ALA A 284 9.97 31.70 -5.12
CA ALA A 284 10.50 31.13 -6.35
C ALA A 284 9.38 30.87 -7.36
N THR A 285 8.68 31.89 -7.75
CA THR A 285 7.74 31.84 -8.88
C THR A 285 8.50 32.13 -10.18
N GLY A 286 8.88 31.09 -10.92
CA GLY A 286 9.29 31.13 -12.32
C GLY A 286 10.64 31.78 -12.59
#